data_f1cdaddd23f4d43309fd4dd32c5e600f
#
_entry.id   f1cdaddd23f4d43309fd4dd32c5e600f
#
_cell.length_a   1.000
_cell.length_b   1.000
_cell.length_c   1.000
_cell.angle_alpha   90.00
_cell.angle_beta   90.00
_cell.angle_gamma   90.00
#
_symmetry.space_group_name_H-M   'P 1'
#
loop_
_entity.id
_entity.type
_entity.pdbx_description
1 polymer ?
#
loop_
_entity_poly.entity_id
_entity_poly.type
_entity_poly.pdbx_seq_one_letter_code
_entity_poly.pdbx_strand_id
1 'polypeptide(L)'
;MKFFGRLNNIHSRELIKYIWTAGLAFAAIALMFFGYYYKDRYVRVDDKSPLDISIDQLEIAVRENPENPEARVALAEFYLGKGLYSQAIEQTDQVLSTFPENTGALLISGITYTRSGQSQKAIAPLEKFIDLRKDDPMALSDTALQTAYYFLGESYNTLGQADKALPALEAALKINSTDADALFQAGLSSQTMNDHEKAIEFFDRAVLFVPDFTEAYAGMIESYTALNKPDHSDYARGMQAFSLKDYKTAQRYLESAREALPDFASAHFGLALTYEQLNRLDDALISVKIALQLDPNNFSLQQVQERIETAIKAQG
;
A
#
# COMPACT_ATOMS: atom_id res chain seq x y z
N MET A 1 -61.81 2.26 -26.81
CA MET A 1 -62.33 1.46 -27.94
C MET A 1 -62.61 2.24 -29.24
N LYS A 2 -62.01 3.43 -29.48
CA LYS A 2 -62.25 4.20 -30.73
C LYS A 2 -61.00 4.24 -31.65
N PHE A 3 -59.90 3.59 -31.26
CA PHE A 3 -58.66 3.62 -32.09
C PHE A 3 -58.56 2.44 -33.06
N PHE A 4 -59.20 1.31 -32.76
CA PHE A 4 -59.17 0.11 -33.63
C PHE A 4 -60.15 0.15 -34.83
N GLY A 5 -61.13 1.07 -34.86
CA GLY A 5 -62.14 1.16 -35.93
C GLY A 5 -61.67 1.88 -37.20
N ARG A 6 -60.47 2.55 -37.18
CA ARG A 6 -59.94 3.29 -38.36
C ARG A 6 -59.02 2.47 -39.25
N LEU A 7 -58.58 1.29 -38.81
CA LEU A 7 -57.63 0.45 -39.54
C LEU A 7 -58.28 -0.38 -40.69
N ASN A 8 -59.55 -0.56 -40.69
CA ASN A 8 -60.24 -1.43 -41.66
C ASN A 8 -60.49 -0.78 -43.06
N ASN A 9 -60.13 0.46 -43.24
CA ASN A 9 -60.36 1.16 -44.56
C ASN A 9 -59.09 1.73 -45.20
N ILE A 10 -57.90 1.25 -44.76
CA ILE A 10 -56.64 1.68 -45.34
C ILE A 10 -56.32 0.73 -46.53
N HIS A 11 -56.26 1.29 -47.73
CA HIS A 11 -55.84 0.54 -48.93
C HIS A 11 -54.47 -0.12 -48.68
N SER A 12 -54.28 -1.39 -49.06
CA SER A 12 -53.07 -2.18 -48.75
C SER A 12 -51.75 -1.47 -49.09
N ARG A 13 -51.75 -0.61 -50.13
CA ARG A 13 -50.60 0.23 -50.50
C ARG A 13 -50.27 1.32 -49.46
N GLU A 14 -51.25 1.90 -48.82
CA GLU A 14 -51.06 2.91 -47.78
C GLU A 14 -50.57 2.26 -46.48
N LEU A 15 -51.08 1.09 -46.14
CA LEU A 15 -50.65 0.32 -44.99
C LEU A 15 -49.16 -0.05 -45.13
N ILE A 16 -48.73 -0.48 -46.29
CA ILE A 16 -47.31 -0.79 -46.61
C ILE A 16 -46.42 0.47 -46.43
N LYS A 17 -46.86 1.63 -46.87
CA LYS A 17 -46.12 2.89 -46.65
C LYS A 17 -45.95 3.20 -45.17
N TYR A 18 -47.01 3.07 -44.37
CA TYR A 18 -46.91 3.29 -42.93
C TYR A 18 -46.00 2.29 -42.23
N ILE A 19 -46.01 1.03 -42.63
CA ILE A 19 -45.08 0.02 -42.11
C ILE A 19 -43.65 0.37 -42.46
N TRP A 20 -43.36 0.78 -43.68
CA TRP A 20 -42.03 1.20 -44.11
C TRP A 20 -41.56 2.49 -43.40
N THR A 21 -42.43 3.48 -43.21
CA THR A 21 -42.08 4.72 -42.49
C THR A 21 -41.85 4.46 -41.02
N ALA A 22 -42.67 3.61 -40.38
CA ALA A 22 -42.46 3.18 -39.01
C ALA A 22 -41.17 2.37 -38.84
N GLY A 23 -40.89 1.46 -39.79
CA GLY A 23 -39.64 0.67 -39.81
C GLY A 23 -38.39 1.55 -39.95
N LEU A 24 -38.44 2.57 -40.86
CA LEU A 24 -37.35 3.53 -41.04
C LEU A 24 -37.15 4.39 -39.78
N ALA A 25 -38.25 4.86 -39.16
CA ALA A 25 -38.18 5.62 -37.92
C ALA A 25 -37.57 4.77 -36.76
N PHE A 26 -37.98 3.50 -36.64
CA PHE A 26 -37.41 2.59 -35.68
C PHE A 26 -35.91 2.31 -35.93
N ALA A 27 -35.53 2.09 -37.20
CA ALA A 27 -34.14 1.91 -37.59
C ALA A 27 -33.28 3.17 -37.27
N ALA A 28 -33.82 4.37 -37.52
CA ALA A 28 -33.15 5.63 -37.19
C ALA A 28 -32.97 5.79 -35.66
N ILE A 29 -33.98 5.46 -34.85
CA ILE A 29 -33.90 5.49 -33.40
C ILE A 29 -32.89 4.43 -32.88
N ALA A 30 -32.91 3.23 -33.46
CA ALA A 30 -31.96 2.17 -33.10
C ALA A 30 -30.52 2.58 -33.43
N LEU A 31 -30.27 3.21 -34.57
CA LEU A 31 -28.96 3.73 -34.96
C LEU A 31 -28.51 4.89 -34.06
N MET A 32 -29.41 5.80 -33.68
CA MET A 32 -29.10 6.86 -32.71
C MET A 32 -28.76 6.29 -31.34
N PHE A 33 -29.54 5.30 -30.88
CA PHE A 33 -29.29 4.65 -29.61
C PHE A 33 -27.99 3.83 -29.62
N PHE A 34 -27.72 3.12 -30.72
CA PHE A 34 -26.47 2.38 -30.89
C PHE A 34 -25.27 3.33 -31.00
N GLY A 35 -25.41 4.45 -31.75
CA GLY A 35 -24.38 5.49 -31.84
C GLY A 35 -24.10 6.15 -30.47
N TYR A 36 -25.15 6.46 -29.69
CA TYR A 36 -25.02 6.99 -28.35
C TYR A 36 -24.37 5.96 -27.42
N TYR A 37 -24.83 4.70 -27.42
CA TYR A 37 -24.28 3.60 -26.63
C TYR A 37 -22.82 3.31 -26.99
N TYR A 38 -22.50 3.29 -28.29
CA TYR A 38 -21.12 3.09 -28.76
C TYR A 38 -20.22 4.25 -28.33
N LYS A 39 -20.70 5.50 -28.50
CA LYS A 39 -19.97 6.69 -28.03
C LYS A 39 -19.76 6.68 -26.53
N ASP A 40 -20.79 6.35 -25.76
CA ASP A 40 -20.70 6.30 -24.29
C ASP A 40 -19.78 5.18 -23.77
N ARG A 41 -19.74 4.02 -24.45
CA ARG A 41 -19.00 2.84 -23.97
C ARG A 41 -17.62 2.65 -24.61
N TYR A 42 -17.41 3.12 -25.84
CA TYR A 42 -16.19 2.83 -26.60
C TYR A 42 -15.48 4.07 -27.15
N VAL A 43 -16.12 5.23 -27.14
CA VAL A 43 -15.57 6.49 -27.67
C VAL A 43 -15.65 7.57 -26.59
N ARG A 44 -15.47 7.22 -25.33
CA ARG A 44 -15.12 8.21 -24.31
C ARG A 44 -13.69 8.67 -24.57
N VAL A 45 -13.57 9.69 -25.40
CA VAL A 45 -12.31 10.36 -25.73
C VAL A 45 -11.77 11.16 -24.54
N ASP A 46 -12.51 11.24 -23.42
CA ASP A 46 -12.15 12.00 -22.23
C ASP A 46 -12.46 11.24 -20.92
N ASP A 47 -12.06 9.97 -20.82
CA ASP A 47 -11.96 9.33 -19.49
C ASP A 47 -10.64 9.76 -18.82
N LYS A 48 -10.44 11.07 -18.65
CA LYS A 48 -9.45 11.57 -17.73
C LYS A 48 -9.86 11.13 -16.33
N SER A 49 -8.95 10.50 -15.61
CA SER A 49 -9.20 10.20 -14.21
C SER A 49 -9.43 11.51 -13.44
N PRO A 50 -10.11 11.49 -12.26
CA PRO A 50 -10.21 12.68 -11.43
C PRO A 50 -8.86 13.34 -11.16
N LEU A 51 -7.80 12.55 -11.08
CA LEU A 51 -6.43 13.02 -10.91
C LEU A 51 -5.91 13.78 -12.16
N ASP A 52 -6.21 13.29 -13.37
CA ASP A 52 -5.82 13.98 -14.63
C ASP A 52 -6.54 15.32 -14.78
N ILE A 53 -7.82 15.38 -14.40
CA ILE A 53 -8.59 16.65 -14.40
C ILE A 53 -7.98 17.64 -13.39
N SER A 54 -7.55 17.16 -12.24
CA SER A 54 -6.89 18.00 -11.22
C SER A 54 -5.54 18.53 -11.70
N ILE A 55 -4.76 17.71 -12.42
CA ILE A 55 -3.49 18.15 -13.03
C ILE A 55 -3.75 19.25 -14.06
N ASP A 56 -4.68 19.06 -15.00
CA ASP A 56 -5.02 20.07 -16.01
C ASP A 56 -5.43 21.40 -15.37
N GLN A 57 -6.23 21.36 -14.29
CA GLN A 57 -6.66 22.55 -13.58
C GLN A 57 -5.49 23.27 -12.90
N LEU A 58 -4.58 22.51 -12.28
CA LEU A 58 -3.38 23.08 -11.64
C LEU A 58 -2.38 23.62 -12.66
N GLU A 59 -2.21 22.95 -13.82
CA GLU A 59 -1.38 23.50 -14.91
C GLU A 59 -1.93 24.82 -15.43
N ILE A 60 -3.26 24.97 -15.53
CA ILE A 60 -3.89 26.25 -15.88
C ILE A 60 -3.62 27.28 -14.80
N ALA A 61 -3.81 26.95 -13.52
CA ALA A 61 -3.58 27.87 -12.41
C ALA A 61 -2.12 28.34 -12.33
N VAL A 62 -1.16 27.44 -12.55
CA VAL A 62 0.27 27.78 -12.61
C VAL A 62 0.59 28.67 -13.83
N ARG A 63 -0.09 28.43 -14.99
CA ARG A 63 0.09 29.24 -16.19
C ARG A 63 -0.46 30.66 -16.02
N GLU A 64 -1.60 30.79 -15.32
CA GLU A 64 -2.24 32.09 -15.05
C GLU A 64 -1.48 32.90 -13.97
N ASN A 65 -0.92 32.21 -12.99
CA ASN A 65 -0.11 32.81 -11.94
C ASN A 65 1.19 32.01 -11.68
N PRO A 66 2.23 32.23 -12.52
CA PRO A 66 3.48 31.47 -12.44
C PRO A 66 4.26 31.62 -11.12
N GLU A 67 4.03 32.68 -10.39
CA GLU A 67 4.73 32.97 -9.11
C GLU A 67 4.01 32.40 -7.88
N ASN A 68 2.86 31.74 -8.07
CA ASN A 68 2.10 31.14 -6.95
C ASN A 68 2.76 29.83 -6.49
N PRO A 69 3.45 29.80 -5.33
CA PRO A 69 4.15 28.63 -4.85
C PRO A 69 3.19 27.49 -4.45
N GLU A 70 2.00 27.84 -3.93
CA GLU A 70 1.02 26.84 -3.48
C GLU A 70 0.48 26.03 -4.67
N ALA A 71 0.15 26.70 -5.78
CA ALA A 71 -0.33 26.04 -7.00
C ALA A 71 0.76 25.11 -7.59
N ARG A 72 2.04 25.56 -7.59
CA ARG A 72 3.16 24.75 -8.06
C ARG A 72 3.42 23.55 -7.17
N VAL A 73 3.39 23.71 -5.85
CA VAL A 73 3.56 22.60 -4.90
C VAL A 73 2.45 21.58 -5.06
N ALA A 74 1.19 22.03 -5.18
CA ALA A 74 0.07 21.15 -5.44
C ALA A 74 0.23 20.39 -6.77
N LEU A 75 0.65 21.06 -7.84
CA LEU A 75 0.93 20.43 -9.13
C LEU A 75 2.06 19.40 -9.03
N ALA A 76 3.13 19.72 -8.29
CA ALA A 76 4.24 18.79 -8.04
C ALA A 76 3.78 17.54 -7.28
N GLU A 77 2.90 17.69 -6.29
CA GLU A 77 2.31 16.58 -5.55
C GLU A 77 1.50 15.66 -6.46
N PHE A 78 0.65 16.21 -7.34
CA PHE A 78 -0.10 15.43 -8.31
C PHE A 78 0.81 14.73 -9.33
N TYR A 79 1.87 15.39 -9.81
CA TYR A 79 2.86 14.76 -10.68
C TYR A 79 3.59 13.61 -9.97
N LEU A 80 3.97 13.79 -8.69
CA LEU A 80 4.56 12.73 -7.87
C LEU A 80 3.60 11.53 -7.76
N GLY A 81 2.33 11.78 -7.47
CA GLY A 81 1.29 10.74 -7.40
C GLY A 81 1.09 9.95 -8.70
N LYS A 82 1.39 10.56 -9.86
CA LYS A 82 1.37 9.93 -11.18
C LYS A 82 2.71 9.27 -11.58
N GLY A 83 3.76 9.39 -10.76
CA GLY A 83 5.10 8.94 -11.12
C GLY A 83 5.79 9.82 -12.17
N LEU A 84 5.28 11.02 -12.41
CA LEU A 84 5.85 12.01 -13.33
C LEU A 84 6.95 12.81 -12.62
N TYR A 85 7.99 12.10 -12.19
CA TYR A 85 9.02 12.64 -11.28
C TYR A 85 9.76 13.84 -11.85
N SER A 86 10.06 13.86 -13.15
CA SER A 86 10.76 14.99 -13.77
C SER A 86 9.95 16.28 -13.70
N GLN A 87 8.64 16.19 -13.95
CA GLN A 87 7.73 17.35 -13.87
C GLN A 87 7.56 17.81 -12.41
N ALA A 88 7.44 16.87 -11.46
CA ALA A 88 7.39 17.20 -10.04
C ALA A 88 8.64 17.96 -9.57
N ILE A 89 9.83 17.48 -9.96
CA ILE A 89 11.10 18.15 -9.64
C ILE A 89 11.14 19.55 -10.24
N GLU A 90 10.75 19.71 -11.50
CA GLU A 90 10.74 21.02 -12.14
C GLU A 90 9.86 22.05 -11.38
N GLN A 91 8.67 21.64 -10.95
CA GLN A 91 7.80 22.53 -10.17
C GLN A 91 8.40 22.87 -8.81
N THR A 92 8.94 21.88 -8.09
CA THR A 92 9.57 22.14 -6.77
C THR A 92 10.83 22.99 -6.88
N ASP A 93 11.67 22.78 -7.90
CA ASP A 93 12.90 23.59 -8.12
C ASP A 93 12.56 25.06 -8.41
N GLN A 94 11.50 25.32 -9.18
CA GLN A 94 11.04 26.68 -9.42
C GLN A 94 10.57 27.35 -8.13
N VAL A 95 9.82 26.64 -7.28
CA VAL A 95 9.41 27.17 -5.96
C VAL A 95 10.63 27.44 -5.09
N LEU A 96 11.55 26.45 -4.97
CA LEU A 96 12.71 26.56 -4.07
C LEU A 96 13.74 27.59 -4.54
N SER A 97 13.76 27.94 -5.82
CA SER A 97 14.61 29.04 -6.32
C SER A 97 14.22 30.41 -5.77
N THR A 98 12.92 30.64 -5.53
CA THR A 98 12.37 31.90 -5.03
C THR A 98 12.09 31.85 -3.52
N PHE A 99 11.62 30.70 -3.06
CA PHE A 99 11.21 30.44 -1.66
C PHE A 99 11.98 29.22 -1.10
N PRO A 100 13.27 29.36 -0.76
CA PRO A 100 14.15 28.24 -0.40
C PRO A 100 13.77 27.53 0.91
N GLU A 101 12.81 28.07 1.67
CA GLU A 101 12.28 27.49 2.90
C GLU A 101 10.81 27.05 2.78
N ASN A 102 10.27 26.99 1.56
CA ASN A 102 8.93 26.49 1.36
C ASN A 102 8.88 24.97 1.73
N THR A 103 8.27 24.69 2.88
CA THR A 103 8.24 23.34 3.46
C THR A 103 7.52 22.34 2.55
N GLY A 104 6.44 22.75 1.86
CA GLY A 104 5.75 21.88 0.89
C GLY A 104 6.68 21.46 -0.25
N ALA A 105 7.36 22.43 -0.86
CA ALA A 105 8.30 22.15 -1.95
C ALA A 105 9.49 21.30 -1.50
N LEU A 106 10.05 21.56 -0.30
CA LEU A 106 11.13 20.74 0.26
C LEU A 106 10.72 19.28 0.45
N LEU A 107 9.58 19.04 1.06
CA LEU A 107 9.08 17.68 1.30
C LEU A 107 8.82 16.94 -0.02
N ILE A 108 8.05 17.55 -0.94
CA ILE A 108 7.72 16.92 -2.24
C ILE A 108 8.98 16.68 -3.07
N SER A 109 9.95 17.64 -3.08
CA SER A 109 11.24 17.44 -3.75
C SER A 109 12.00 16.24 -3.20
N GLY A 110 12.12 16.14 -1.86
CA GLY A 110 12.79 15.02 -1.22
C GLY A 110 12.16 13.67 -1.53
N ILE A 111 10.83 13.56 -1.38
CA ILE A 111 10.08 12.35 -1.74
C ILE A 111 10.29 11.99 -3.21
N THR A 112 10.19 12.99 -4.10
CA THR A 112 10.32 12.77 -5.54
C THR A 112 11.71 12.27 -5.93
N TYR A 113 12.77 12.86 -5.36
CA TYR A 113 14.13 12.38 -5.59
C TYR A 113 14.33 10.95 -5.08
N THR A 114 13.81 10.60 -3.91
CA THR A 114 13.88 9.22 -3.39
C THR A 114 13.16 8.25 -4.32
N ARG A 115 11.90 8.54 -4.68
CA ARG A 115 11.07 7.69 -5.56
C ARG A 115 11.61 7.56 -6.98
N SER A 116 12.35 8.56 -7.47
CA SER A 116 13.01 8.50 -8.78
C SER A 116 14.39 7.86 -8.76
N GLY A 117 14.82 7.30 -7.62
CA GLY A 117 16.12 6.64 -7.46
C GLY A 117 17.30 7.62 -7.35
N GLN A 118 17.04 8.92 -7.13
CA GLN A 118 18.07 9.96 -6.99
C GLN A 118 18.34 10.27 -5.51
N SER A 119 18.47 9.22 -4.68
CA SER A 119 18.54 9.30 -3.21
C SER A 119 19.56 10.31 -2.68
N GLN A 120 20.71 10.48 -3.36
CA GLN A 120 21.69 11.48 -2.97
C GLN A 120 21.17 12.92 -3.01
N LYS A 121 20.27 13.23 -3.96
CA LYS A 121 19.66 14.56 -4.09
C LYS A 121 18.49 14.76 -3.12
N ALA A 122 17.90 13.69 -2.62
CA ALA A 122 16.80 13.75 -1.66
C ALA A 122 17.23 14.27 -0.28
N ILE A 123 18.50 14.03 0.09
CA ILE A 123 19.01 14.30 1.43
C ILE A 123 18.84 15.78 1.80
N ALA A 124 19.38 16.69 1.00
CA ALA A 124 19.41 18.12 1.33
C ALA A 124 18.01 18.75 1.53
N PRO A 125 17.02 18.53 0.65
CA PRO A 125 15.67 19.07 0.88
C PRO A 125 14.99 18.42 2.08
N LEU A 126 15.18 17.12 2.34
CA LEU A 126 14.59 16.45 3.51
C LEU A 126 15.21 16.94 4.83
N GLU A 127 16.52 17.03 4.89
CA GLU A 127 17.21 17.58 6.08
C GLU A 127 16.76 19.02 6.36
N LYS A 128 16.69 19.86 5.34
CA LYS A 128 16.22 21.24 5.49
C LYS A 128 14.77 21.31 5.97
N PHE A 129 13.89 20.46 5.44
CA PHE A 129 12.50 20.35 5.91
C PHE A 129 12.46 19.97 7.39
N ILE A 130 13.23 18.94 7.77
CA ILE A 130 13.32 18.47 9.16
C ILE A 130 13.82 19.58 10.08
N ASP A 131 14.90 20.28 9.70
CA ASP A 131 15.47 21.36 10.50
C ASP A 131 14.48 22.50 10.77
N LEU A 132 13.59 22.79 9.81
CA LEU A 132 12.55 23.80 9.97
C LEU A 132 11.41 23.39 10.90
N ARG A 133 11.23 22.08 11.18
CA ARG A 133 10.04 21.57 11.87
C ARG A 133 10.31 20.74 13.13
N LYS A 134 11.52 20.21 13.31
CA LYS A 134 11.85 19.27 14.41
C LYS A 134 11.68 19.85 15.81
N ASP A 135 11.83 21.17 15.94
CA ASP A 135 11.76 21.87 17.23
C ASP A 135 10.36 22.49 17.48
N ASP A 136 9.38 22.21 16.62
CA ASP A 136 7.99 22.61 16.82
C ASP A 136 7.41 21.86 18.04
N PRO A 137 6.64 22.53 18.93
CA PRO A 137 5.97 21.86 20.05
C PRO A 137 5.07 20.68 19.64
N MET A 138 4.58 20.67 18.41
CA MET A 138 3.74 19.60 17.85
C MET A 138 4.52 18.59 17.01
N ALA A 139 5.85 18.63 17.02
CA ALA A 139 6.69 17.75 16.17
C ALA A 139 6.37 16.25 16.32
N LEU A 140 6.03 15.78 17.53
CA LEU A 140 5.68 14.38 17.80
C LEU A 140 4.29 13.95 17.26
N SER A 141 3.52 14.87 16.71
CA SER A 141 2.24 14.59 16.02
C SER A 141 2.25 15.05 14.56
N ASP A 142 3.41 15.49 14.04
CA ASP A 142 3.57 15.98 12.69
C ASP A 142 3.81 14.82 11.71
N THR A 143 2.78 14.42 11.00
CA THR A 143 2.85 13.35 10.00
C THR A 143 3.75 13.69 8.80
N ALA A 144 3.86 14.98 8.45
CA ALA A 144 4.77 15.41 7.39
C ALA A 144 6.24 15.30 7.83
N LEU A 145 6.52 15.59 9.11
CA LEU A 145 7.84 15.39 9.70
C LEU A 145 8.17 13.87 9.78
N GLN A 146 7.23 13.03 10.17
CA GLN A 146 7.39 11.57 10.14
C GLN A 146 7.73 11.09 8.73
N THR A 147 7.00 11.57 7.72
CA THR A 147 7.24 11.25 6.32
C THR A 147 8.64 11.69 5.86
N ALA A 148 9.08 12.89 6.24
CA ALA A 148 10.42 13.37 5.90
C ALA A 148 11.52 12.52 6.52
N TYR A 149 11.39 12.13 7.79
CA TYR A 149 12.35 11.23 8.45
C TYR A 149 12.37 9.85 7.79
N TYR A 150 11.21 9.31 7.42
CA TYR A 150 11.13 8.03 6.71
C TYR A 150 11.88 8.06 5.38
N PHE A 151 11.59 9.03 4.51
CA PHE A 151 12.24 9.15 3.21
C PHE A 151 13.73 9.49 3.30
N LEU A 152 14.14 10.23 4.33
CA LEU A 152 15.54 10.46 4.62
C LEU A 152 16.26 9.15 4.97
N GLY A 153 15.67 8.33 5.84
CA GLY A 153 16.17 7.02 6.20
C GLY A 153 16.24 6.06 5.02
N GLU A 154 15.17 5.98 4.21
CA GLU A 154 15.14 5.18 2.98
C GLU A 154 16.23 5.61 1.98
N SER A 155 16.44 6.93 1.85
CA SER A 155 17.49 7.48 0.99
C SER A 155 18.88 7.09 1.48
N TYR A 156 19.14 7.18 2.78
CA TYR A 156 20.41 6.75 3.36
C TYR A 156 20.64 5.25 3.25
N ASN A 157 19.60 4.41 3.44
CA ASN A 157 19.69 2.96 3.21
C ASN A 157 20.08 2.64 1.76
N THR A 158 19.41 3.28 0.79
CA THR A 158 19.71 3.10 -0.64
C THR A 158 21.17 3.46 -0.97
N LEU A 159 21.75 4.40 -0.23
CA LEU A 159 23.15 4.81 -0.38
C LEU A 159 24.14 3.97 0.45
N GLY A 160 23.67 2.95 1.17
CA GLY A 160 24.49 2.13 2.05
C GLY A 160 25.00 2.84 3.31
N GLN A 161 24.37 3.97 3.70
CA GLN A 161 24.71 4.77 4.88
C GLN A 161 23.80 4.43 6.06
N ALA A 162 23.83 3.15 6.47
CA ALA A 162 22.96 2.61 7.51
C ALA A 162 23.12 3.31 8.87
N ASP A 163 24.30 3.79 9.17
CA ASP A 163 24.61 4.56 10.38
C ASP A 163 23.85 5.89 10.47
N LYS A 164 23.47 6.46 9.33
CA LYS A 164 22.62 7.66 9.24
C LYS A 164 21.13 7.31 9.04
N ALA A 165 20.86 6.20 8.34
CA ALA A 165 19.50 5.76 8.08
C ALA A 165 18.77 5.42 9.39
N LEU A 166 19.40 4.63 10.25
CA LEU A 166 18.75 4.14 11.47
C LEU A 166 18.27 5.27 12.41
N PRO A 167 19.08 6.30 12.73
CA PRO A 167 18.60 7.43 13.53
C PRO A 167 17.41 8.19 12.91
N ALA A 168 17.40 8.36 11.58
CA ALA A 168 16.28 9.01 10.90
C ALA A 168 15.01 8.16 11.00
N LEU A 169 15.10 6.85 10.78
CA LEU A 169 13.97 5.92 10.89
C LEU A 169 13.45 5.80 12.33
N GLU A 170 14.35 5.78 13.31
CA GLU A 170 13.96 5.84 14.73
C GLU A 170 13.24 7.15 15.09
N ALA A 171 13.62 8.27 14.46
CA ALA A 171 12.89 9.53 14.61
C ALA A 171 11.48 9.47 13.98
N ALA A 172 11.33 8.86 12.81
CA ALA A 172 10.02 8.59 12.22
C ALA A 172 9.15 7.72 13.14
N LEU A 173 9.74 6.66 13.71
CA LEU A 173 9.07 5.72 14.62
C LEU A 173 8.72 6.32 15.99
N LYS A 174 9.36 7.40 16.42
CA LYS A 174 8.93 8.17 17.60
C LYS A 174 7.62 8.91 17.38
N ILE A 175 7.35 9.32 16.13
CA ILE A 175 6.10 9.98 15.74
C ILE A 175 5.01 8.94 15.47
N ASN A 176 5.33 7.90 14.69
CA ASN A 176 4.43 6.80 14.40
C ASN A 176 5.12 5.45 14.63
N SER A 177 4.95 4.90 15.81
CA SER A 177 5.60 3.65 16.26
C SER A 177 5.06 2.38 15.56
N THR A 178 3.97 2.50 14.78
CA THR A 178 3.29 1.38 14.10
C THR A 178 3.53 1.37 12.59
N ASP A 179 4.37 2.27 12.08
CA ASP A 179 4.72 2.34 10.66
C ASP A 179 5.57 1.12 10.27
N ALA A 180 4.94 0.15 9.62
CA ALA A 180 5.58 -1.11 9.25
C ALA A 180 6.70 -0.91 8.22
N ASP A 181 6.56 0.07 7.31
CA ASP A 181 7.60 0.38 6.32
C ASP A 181 8.83 0.99 7.00
N ALA A 182 8.64 1.91 7.95
CA ALA A 182 9.73 2.48 8.73
C ALA A 182 10.42 1.43 9.61
N LEU A 183 9.66 0.51 10.22
CA LEU A 183 10.20 -0.63 10.97
C LEU A 183 11.02 -1.55 10.05
N PHE A 184 10.52 -1.88 8.89
CA PHE A 184 11.23 -2.70 7.92
C PHE A 184 12.54 -2.04 7.48
N GLN A 185 12.52 -0.76 7.12
CA GLN A 185 13.73 -0.01 6.75
C GLN A 185 14.74 0.08 7.91
N ALA A 186 14.29 0.21 9.15
CA ALA A 186 15.15 0.18 10.34
C ALA A 186 15.78 -1.20 10.55
N GLY A 187 15.03 -2.26 10.26
CA GLY A 187 15.55 -3.63 10.23
C GLY A 187 16.67 -3.80 9.20
N LEU A 188 16.48 -3.30 7.98
CA LEU A 188 17.50 -3.32 6.92
C LEU A 188 18.76 -2.52 7.30
N SER A 189 18.59 -1.35 7.93
CA SER A 189 19.73 -0.57 8.45
C SER A 189 20.52 -1.37 9.49
N SER A 190 19.81 -2.02 10.42
CA SER A 190 20.43 -2.83 11.48
C SER A 190 21.17 -4.04 10.90
N GLN A 191 20.61 -4.72 9.89
CA GLN A 191 21.31 -5.80 9.16
C GLN A 191 22.61 -5.31 8.49
N THR A 192 22.54 -4.17 7.80
CA THR A 192 23.71 -3.58 7.15
C THR A 192 24.81 -3.25 8.15
N MET A 193 24.45 -2.91 9.38
CA MET A 193 25.36 -2.67 10.51
C MET A 193 25.80 -3.98 11.22
N ASN A 194 25.38 -5.15 10.74
CA ASN A 194 25.57 -6.48 11.34
C ASN A 194 24.94 -6.62 12.74
N ASP A 195 23.98 -5.79 13.11
CA ASP A 195 23.18 -5.92 14.34
C ASP A 195 21.91 -6.73 14.01
N HIS A 196 22.12 -8.05 13.85
CA HIS A 196 21.05 -8.95 13.42
C HIS A 196 19.98 -9.16 14.50
N GLU A 197 20.30 -9.07 15.76
CA GLU A 197 19.34 -9.11 16.86
C GLU A 197 18.37 -7.92 16.77
N LYS A 198 18.90 -6.72 16.65
CA LYS A 198 18.09 -5.50 16.51
C LYS A 198 17.28 -5.51 15.21
N ALA A 199 17.83 -6.06 14.13
CA ALA A 199 17.12 -6.22 12.87
C ALA A 199 15.86 -7.09 13.06
N ILE A 200 16.00 -8.24 13.75
CA ILE A 200 14.88 -9.14 14.05
C ILE A 200 13.80 -8.41 14.87
N GLU A 201 14.19 -7.64 15.91
CA GLU A 201 13.23 -6.86 16.70
C GLU A 201 12.40 -5.89 15.84
N PHE A 202 13.01 -5.23 14.89
CA PHE A 202 12.32 -4.34 13.96
C PHE A 202 11.41 -5.10 12.99
N PHE A 203 11.88 -6.21 12.42
CA PHE A 203 11.08 -7.04 11.52
C PHE A 203 9.89 -7.68 12.23
N ASP A 204 10.09 -8.19 13.47
CA ASP A 204 9.00 -8.73 14.30
C ASP A 204 7.90 -7.69 14.55
N ARG A 205 8.29 -6.45 14.82
CA ARG A 205 7.34 -5.36 14.97
C ARG A 205 6.67 -5.01 13.65
N ALA A 206 7.37 -5.04 12.51
CA ALA A 206 6.78 -4.79 11.20
C ALA A 206 5.70 -5.82 10.88
N VAL A 207 5.96 -7.11 11.06
CA VAL A 207 4.98 -8.17 10.81
C VAL A 207 3.85 -8.21 11.84
N LEU A 208 4.03 -7.64 13.03
CA LEU A 208 2.94 -7.45 13.98
C LEU A 208 1.85 -6.53 13.44
N PHE A 209 2.23 -5.47 12.71
CA PHE A 209 1.28 -4.51 12.11
C PHE A 209 0.86 -4.90 10.68
N VAL A 210 1.72 -5.59 9.94
CA VAL A 210 1.46 -6.10 8.58
C VAL A 210 1.82 -7.59 8.53
N PRO A 211 0.92 -8.49 8.93
CA PRO A 211 1.21 -9.93 9.08
C PRO A 211 1.62 -10.66 7.79
N ASP A 212 1.32 -10.11 6.62
CA ASP A 212 1.68 -10.63 5.30
C ASP A 212 2.90 -9.90 4.66
N PHE A 213 3.69 -9.21 5.47
CA PHE A 213 4.89 -8.50 5.03
C PHE A 213 6.03 -9.49 4.68
N THR A 214 5.95 -10.03 3.48
CA THR A 214 6.84 -11.10 2.97
C THR A 214 8.33 -10.71 3.03
N GLU A 215 8.66 -9.46 2.75
CA GLU A 215 10.03 -8.93 2.76
C GLU A 215 10.60 -8.87 4.18
N ALA A 216 9.79 -8.57 5.17
CA ALA A 216 10.24 -8.57 6.57
C ALA A 216 10.60 -9.98 7.03
N TYR A 217 9.80 -10.99 6.66
CA TYR A 217 10.19 -12.39 6.91
C TYR A 217 11.47 -12.79 6.18
N ALA A 218 11.70 -12.31 4.96
CA ALA A 218 12.97 -12.55 4.26
C ALA A 218 14.15 -11.94 5.04
N GLY A 219 14.02 -10.73 5.57
CA GLY A 219 15.00 -10.10 6.44
C GLY A 219 15.24 -10.90 7.73
N MET A 220 14.18 -11.43 8.35
CA MET A 220 14.33 -12.32 9.53
C MET A 220 15.09 -13.59 9.19
N ILE A 221 14.83 -14.25 8.05
CA ILE A 221 15.54 -15.44 7.59
C ILE A 221 17.04 -15.15 7.47
N GLU A 222 17.40 -14.05 6.86
CA GLU A 222 18.80 -13.62 6.70
C GLU A 222 19.46 -13.38 8.06
N SER A 223 18.80 -12.63 8.95
CA SER A 223 19.30 -12.32 10.28
C SER A 223 19.44 -13.57 11.17
N TYR A 224 18.44 -14.46 11.19
CA TYR A 224 18.53 -15.72 11.92
C TYR A 224 19.64 -16.64 11.38
N THR A 225 19.85 -16.62 10.04
CA THR A 225 20.94 -17.38 9.41
C THR A 225 22.30 -16.83 9.83
N ALA A 226 22.47 -15.51 9.84
CA ALA A 226 23.71 -14.87 10.29
C ALA A 226 24.02 -15.15 11.77
N LEU A 227 22.99 -15.25 12.60
CA LEU A 227 23.10 -15.61 14.01
C LEU A 227 23.24 -17.13 14.27
N ASN A 228 23.30 -17.94 13.21
CA ASN A 228 23.32 -19.41 13.31
C ASN A 228 22.15 -19.98 14.14
N LYS A 229 20.94 -19.46 13.92
CA LYS A 229 19.67 -19.89 14.54
C LYS A 229 18.76 -20.55 13.50
N PRO A 230 19.08 -21.76 13.00
CA PRO A 230 18.35 -22.40 11.88
C PRO A 230 16.88 -22.66 12.21
N ASP A 231 16.55 -22.99 13.45
CA ASP A 231 15.19 -23.35 13.87
C ASP A 231 14.27 -22.10 13.87
N HIS A 232 14.78 -20.94 14.27
CA HIS A 232 14.07 -19.66 14.12
C HIS A 232 13.98 -19.23 12.66
N SER A 233 15.00 -19.54 11.83
CA SER A 233 14.95 -19.32 10.39
C SER A 233 13.84 -20.17 9.75
N ASP A 234 13.62 -21.40 10.21
CA ASP A 234 12.50 -22.23 9.74
C ASP A 234 11.13 -21.62 10.09
N TYR A 235 10.98 -21.06 11.30
CA TYR A 235 9.79 -20.27 11.62
C TYR A 235 9.56 -19.13 10.61
N ALA A 236 10.59 -18.32 10.36
CA ALA A 236 10.46 -17.20 9.44
C ALA A 236 10.17 -17.65 7.99
N ARG A 237 10.78 -18.76 7.52
CA ARG A 237 10.44 -19.39 6.22
C ARG A 237 8.99 -19.86 6.16
N GLY A 238 8.52 -20.46 7.26
CA GLY A 238 7.13 -20.89 7.36
C GLY A 238 6.15 -19.74 7.26
N MET A 239 6.41 -18.64 7.96
CA MET A 239 5.58 -17.44 7.90
C MET A 239 5.69 -16.72 6.54
N GLN A 240 6.85 -16.70 5.91
CA GLN A 240 7.01 -16.21 4.55
C GLN A 240 6.18 -17.04 3.56
N ALA A 241 6.22 -18.38 3.66
CA ALA A 241 5.39 -19.24 2.81
C ALA A 241 3.89 -19.02 3.07
N PHE A 242 3.51 -18.77 4.33
CA PHE A 242 2.13 -18.42 4.69
C PHE A 242 1.67 -17.12 4.03
N SER A 243 2.47 -16.05 4.07
CA SER A 243 2.17 -14.77 3.42
C SER A 243 2.02 -14.91 1.89
N LEU A 244 2.77 -15.82 1.29
CA LEU A 244 2.67 -16.21 -0.13
C LEU A 244 1.52 -17.18 -0.42
N LYS A 245 0.72 -17.59 0.59
CA LYS A 245 -0.38 -18.56 0.51
C LYS A 245 0.04 -19.97 0.14
N ASP A 246 1.32 -20.31 0.24
CA ASP A 246 1.81 -21.69 0.13
C ASP A 246 1.72 -22.39 1.51
N TYR A 247 0.49 -22.71 1.89
CA TYR A 247 0.19 -23.26 3.20
C TYR A 247 0.81 -24.66 3.45
N LYS A 248 1.10 -25.42 2.41
CA LYS A 248 1.78 -26.74 2.55
C LYS A 248 3.25 -26.55 2.90
N THR A 249 3.93 -25.62 2.26
CA THR A 249 5.31 -25.29 2.59
C THR A 249 5.37 -24.60 3.97
N ALA A 250 4.42 -23.71 4.27
CA ALA A 250 4.29 -23.08 5.59
C ALA A 250 4.17 -24.13 6.70
N GLN A 251 3.25 -25.10 6.55
CA GLN A 251 3.07 -26.19 7.51
C GLN A 251 4.39 -26.92 7.77
N ARG A 252 5.10 -27.34 6.74
CA ARG A 252 6.34 -28.13 6.89
C ARG A 252 7.41 -27.37 7.68
N TYR A 253 7.64 -26.10 7.38
CA TYR A 253 8.65 -25.30 8.07
C TYR A 253 8.23 -24.95 9.51
N LEU A 254 6.95 -24.64 9.72
CA LEU A 254 6.44 -24.34 11.06
C LEU A 254 6.39 -25.59 11.98
N GLU A 255 6.11 -26.76 11.43
CA GLU A 255 6.23 -28.03 12.16
C GLU A 255 7.68 -28.30 12.56
N SER A 256 8.66 -28.07 11.66
CA SER A 256 10.09 -28.17 11.97
C SER A 256 10.48 -27.19 13.10
N ALA A 257 10.06 -25.95 12.97
CA ALA A 257 10.35 -24.94 14.01
C ALA A 257 9.73 -25.30 15.38
N ARG A 258 8.48 -25.76 15.41
CA ARG A 258 7.80 -26.20 16.62
C ARG A 258 8.51 -27.39 17.29
N GLU A 259 8.98 -28.37 16.48
CA GLU A 259 9.68 -29.54 17.01
C GLU A 259 11.02 -29.18 17.66
N ALA A 260 11.74 -28.24 17.05
CA ALA A 260 13.03 -27.76 17.58
C ALA A 260 12.86 -26.76 18.73
N LEU A 261 11.80 -25.98 18.71
CA LEU A 261 11.52 -24.88 19.64
C LEU A 261 10.11 -25.04 20.26
N PRO A 262 9.85 -26.04 21.10
CA PRO A 262 8.50 -26.34 21.61
C PRO A 262 7.89 -25.22 22.45
N ASP A 263 8.70 -24.37 23.08
CA ASP A 263 8.26 -23.23 23.88
C ASP A 263 8.20 -21.91 23.12
N PHE A 264 8.34 -21.94 21.78
CA PHE A 264 8.27 -20.75 20.95
C PHE A 264 6.84 -20.48 20.48
N ALA A 265 6.11 -19.61 21.19
CA ALA A 265 4.71 -19.31 20.96
C ALA A 265 4.39 -18.93 19.50
N SER A 266 5.29 -18.18 18.84
CA SER A 266 5.11 -17.74 17.47
C SER A 266 5.03 -18.90 16.45
N ALA A 267 5.78 -20.00 16.67
CA ALA A 267 5.70 -21.18 15.79
C ALA A 267 4.34 -21.87 15.93
N HIS A 268 3.82 -22.02 17.14
CA HIS A 268 2.48 -22.55 17.39
C HIS A 268 1.40 -21.64 16.82
N PHE A 269 1.54 -20.34 16.91
CA PHE A 269 0.63 -19.38 16.30
C PHE A 269 0.62 -19.49 14.77
N GLY A 270 1.79 -19.51 14.14
CA GLY A 270 1.91 -19.70 12.69
C GLY A 270 1.25 -21.00 12.22
N LEU A 271 1.42 -22.11 12.99
CA LEU A 271 0.74 -23.39 12.73
C LEU A 271 -0.77 -23.26 12.86
N ALA A 272 -1.29 -22.57 13.87
CA ALA A 272 -2.72 -22.39 14.03
C ALA A 272 -3.32 -21.68 12.81
N LEU A 273 -2.70 -20.59 12.36
CA LEU A 273 -3.11 -19.87 11.15
C LEU A 273 -3.03 -20.77 9.90
N THR A 274 -1.95 -21.53 9.78
CA THR A 274 -1.72 -22.41 8.62
C THR A 274 -2.73 -23.56 8.56
N TYR A 275 -2.99 -24.22 9.68
CA TYR A 275 -3.99 -25.29 9.76
C TYR A 275 -5.42 -24.78 9.50
N GLU A 276 -5.75 -23.58 9.98
CA GLU A 276 -7.02 -22.93 9.66
C GLU A 276 -7.21 -22.77 8.14
N GLN A 277 -6.18 -22.26 7.43
CA GLN A 277 -6.22 -22.14 5.96
C GLN A 277 -6.30 -23.49 5.24
N LEU A 278 -5.77 -24.54 5.83
CA LEU A 278 -5.86 -25.91 5.33
C LEU A 278 -7.18 -26.63 5.73
N ASN A 279 -8.10 -25.93 6.41
CA ASN A 279 -9.35 -26.46 6.97
C ASN A 279 -9.15 -27.61 7.97
N ARG A 280 -8.01 -27.61 8.66
CA ARG A 280 -7.66 -28.56 9.74
C ARG A 280 -7.94 -27.91 11.08
N LEU A 281 -9.23 -27.65 11.36
CA LEU A 281 -9.65 -26.79 12.48
C LEU A 281 -9.28 -27.37 13.86
N ASP A 282 -9.31 -28.68 14.04
CA ASP A 282 -8.90 -29.32 15.31
C ASP A 282 -7.41 -29.10 15.60
N ASP A 283 -6.56 -29.30 14.58
CA ASP A 283 -5.11 -29.06 14.71
C ASP A 283 -4.80 -27.58 14.94
N ALA A 284 -5.57 -26.69 14.29
CA ALA A 284 -5.47 -25.26 14.49
C ALA A 284 -5.82 -24.87 15.95
N LEU A 285 -6.91 -25.45 16.49
CA LEU A 285 -7.34 -25.21 17.88
C LEU A 285 -6.31 -25.70 18.89
N ILE A 286 -5.71 -26.86 18.66
CA ILE A 286 -4.64 -27.38 19.51
C ILE A 286 -3.45 -26.41 19.50
N SER A 287 -3.03 -25.98 18.31
CA SER A 287 -1.86 -25.12 18.15
C SER A 287 -2.07 -23.75 18.82
N VAL A 288 -3.23 -23.09 18.62
CA VAL A 288 -3.49 -21.80 19.24
C VAL A 288 -3.60 -21.88 20.76
N LYS A 289 -4.13 -22.99 21.31
CA LYS A 289 -4.18 -23.20 22.76
C LYS A 289 -2.79 -23.34 23.36
N ILE A 290 -1.86 -24.03 22.69
CA ILE A 290 -0.47 -24.10 23.15
C ILE A 290 0.17 -22.70 23.09
N ALA A 291 -0.01 -21.96 22.00
CA ALA A 291 0.49 -20.60 21.89
C ALA A 291 -0.03 -19.70 23.03
N LEU A 292 -1.32 -19.82 23.39
CA LEU A 292 -1.92 -19.09 24.53
C LEU A 292 -1.40 -19.54 25.91
N GLN A 293 -0.99 -20.79 26.06
CA GLN A 293 -0.34 -21.22 27.31
C GLN A 293 1.03 -20.58 27.45
N LEU A 294 1.75 -20.37 26.35
CA LEU A 294 3.07 -19.75 26.32
C LEU A 294 2.99 -18.21 26.41
N ASP A 295 1.96 -17.61 25.84
CA ASP A 295 1.70 -16.16 25.87
C ASP A 295 0.22 -15.87 26.18
N PRO A 296 -0.20 -15.94 27.46
CA PRO A 296 -1.61 -15.85 27.87
C PRO A 296 -2.28 -14.49 27.62
N ASN A 297 -1.48 -13.43 27.55
CA ASN A 297 -1.98 -12.06 27.43
C ASN A 297 -2.07 -11.59 25.98
N ASN A 298 -1.76 -12.44 25.01
CA ASN A 298 -1.77 -12.08 23.59
C ASN A 298 -3.20 -12.05 23.04
N PHE A 299 -3.69 -10.85 22.80
CA PHE A 299 -5.05 -10.62 22.30
C PHE A 299 -5.30 -11.25 20.91
N SER A 300 -4.29 -11.22 20.03
CA SER A 300 -4.42 -11.82 18.70
C SER A 300 -4.62 -13.33 18.77
N LEU A 301 -3.94 -14.01 19.68
CA LEU A 301 -4.13 -15.44 19.92
C LEU A 301 -5.54 -15.76 20.44
N GLN A 302 -6.09 -14.92 21.34
CA GLN A 302 -7.45 -15.07 21.85
C GLN A 302 -8.48 -14.92 20.73
N GLN A 303 -8.33 -13.91 19.87
CA GLN A 303 -9.22 -13.71 18.73
C GLN A 303 -9.17 -14.88 17.73
N VAL A 304 -7.97 -15.41 17.45
CA VAL A 304 -7.81 -16.57 16.55
C VAL A 304 -8.47 -17.80 17.15
N GLN A 305 -8.31 -18.03 18.47
CA GLN A 305 -8.99 -19.14 19.14
C GLN A 305 -10.51 -19.06 19.00
N GLU A 306 -11.11 -17.89 19.32
CA GLU A 306 -12.57 -17.69 19.21
C GLU A 306 -13.08 -17.91 17.78
N ARG A 307 -12.32 -17.43 16.78
CA ARG A 307 -12.65 -17.61 15.37
C ARG A 307 -12.64 -19.09 14.97
N ILE A 308 -11.62 -19.84 15.36
CA ILE A 308 -11.49 -21.28 15.08
C ILE A 308 -12.62 -22.06 15.78
N GLU A 309 -12.89 -21.80 17.06
CA GLU A 309 -13.98 -22.44 17.81
C GLU A 309 -15.35 -22.20 17.19
N THR A 310 -15.58 -20.97 16.67
CA THR A 310 -16.80 -20.63 15.94
C THR A 310 -16.90 -21.40 14.62
N ALA A 311 -15.79 -21.52 13.89
CA ALA A 311 -15.76 -22.27 12.63
C ALA A 311 -16.03 -23.79 12.86
N ILE A 312 -15.49 -24.40 13.94
CA ILE A 312 -15.77 -25.78 14.32
C ILE A 312 -17.26 -25.99 14.60
N LYS A 313 -17.87 -25.08 15.40
CA LYS A 313 -19.32 -25.14 15.72
C LYS A 313 -20.22 -24.99 14.50
N ALA A 314 -19.77 -24.30 13.45
CA ALA A 314 -20.52 -24.11 12.21
C ALA A 314 -20.45 -25.32 11.27
N GLN A 315 -19.47 -26.23 11.47
CA GLN A 315 -19.31 -27.44 10.66
C GLN A 315 -19.99 -28.69 11.25
N GLY A 316 -20.35 -28.65 12.54
CA GLY A 316 -21.03 -29.75 13.27
C GLY A 316 -22.50 -29.46 13.45
#